data_f0e0e09c1986127b20c8f35ba5f9369f
#
_entry.id   f0e0e09c1986127b20c8f35ba5f9369f
#
_cell.length_a   1.000
_cell.length_b   1.000
_cell.length_c   1.000
_cell.angle_alpha   90.00
_cell.angle_beta   90.00
_cell.angle_gamma   90.00
#
_symmetry.space_group_name_H-M   'P 1'
#
loop_
_entity.id
_entity.type
_entity.pdbx_description
1 polymer ?
#
loop_
_entity_poly.entity_id
_entity_poly.type
_entity_poly.pdbx_seq_one_letter_code
_entity_poly.pdbx_strand_id
1 'polypeptide(L)'
;MTPTEQQKAILECRENLVVIAAPGSGKTFVLSEKIKNDIKELLDYQGIIAISYTNKASLELKNRSLANGISPKSSFFGTIDKFCIQDIIIPFGSLMQEKKTFDNLIIRSMNNSERSQLGQVEKREKIEYNHMDIILSLLEANIILIECIGILANYIFDNSKACRSYLKSRYKYLYVDEYQDTGIDQHYLFIKLKNMGIIMAAVGDVNQSIFEFSGKKSYYLKRIRQDKTFRSFILSQNHRSHQSIVNYSNRLIDSTCTITDIPEKDRRVFYFISLGDEKHIASFIDEKIASIMNAYNIDKFNKIAILFRNSKNAQYISQELNTPHKIVSPTKLDMQISIWASIFASILRFIFNPTNRFIDIVETYSSFDSLRNTQKRSLQKSNIVLNGIVDHGEICNKDLFIETSINIATILMPEAHNINDINLLKEVVFDSKQLDSYRSEDSDRKSVV
;
A
#
# COMPACT_ATOMS: atom_id res chain seq x y z
N MET A 1 -0.69 14.34 -19.76
CA MET A 1 -1.23 13.30 -20.65
C MET A 1 -2.70 13.58 -20.89
N THR A 2 -3.14 13.54 -22.13
CA THR A 2 -4.59 13.60 -22.46
C THR A 2 -5.17 12.19 -22.29
N PRO A 3 -6.28 12.03 -21.56
CA PRO A 3 -6.94 10.73 -21.42
C PRO A 3 -7.44 10.18 -22.76
N THR A 4 -7.31 8.86 -22.95
CA THR A 4 -7.92 8.16 -24.09
C THR A 4 -9.45 8.12 -23.95
N GLU A 5 -10.18 7.78 -25.03
CA GLU A 5 -11.64 7.68 -24.96
C GLU A 5 -12.12 6.65 -23.91
N GLN A 6 -11.41 5.50 -23.79
CA GLN A 6 -11.71 4.52 -22.73
C GLN A 6 -11.52 5.13 -21.33
N GLN A 7 -10.45 5.90 -21.13
CA GLN A 7 -10.17 6.55 -19.86
C GLN A 7 -11.18 7.66 -19.56
N LYS A 8 -11.57 8.48 -20.54
CA LYS A 8 -12.59 9.53 -20.39
C LYS A 8 -13.93 8.95 -19.91
N ALA A 9 -14.40 7.87 -20.54
CA ALA A 9 -15.65 7.22 -20.16
C ALA A 9 -15.65 6.75 -18.69
N ILE A 10 -14.49 6.30 -18.16
CA ILE A 10 -14.35 5.94 -16.74
C ILE A 10 -14.38 7.19 -15.85
N LEU A 11 -13.70 8.27 -16.24
CA LEU A 11 -13.66 9.51 -15.47
C LEU A 11 -15.05 10.16 -15.35
N GLU A 12 -15.87 10.07 -16.37
CA GLU A 12 -17.22 10.64 -16.43
C GLU A 12 -18.27 9.78 -15.71
N CYS A 13 -17.99 8.50 -15.44
CA CYS A 13 -18.94 7.60 -14.78
C CYS A 13 -19.17 8.01 -13.32
N ARG A 14 -20.43 8.20 -12.93
CA ARG A 14 -20.88 8.58 -11.57
C ARG A 14 -21.58 7.43 -10.82
N GLU A 15 -21.55 6.25 -11.39
CA GLU A 15 -22.15 5.04 -10.84
C GLU A 15 -21.08 4.09 -10.29
N ASN A 16 -21.51 2.99 -9.65
CA ASN A 16 -20.56 1.92 -9.32
C ASN A 16 -19.92 1.40 -10.60
N LEU A 17 -18.61 1.25 -10.60
CA LEU A 17 -17.89 0.80 -11.77
C LEU A 17 -16.82 -0.25 -11.45
N VAL A 18 -16.57 -1.11 -12.43
CA VAL A 18 -15.47 -2.06 -12.42
C VAL A 18 -14.64 -1.88 -13.69
N VAL A 19 -13.34 -1.76 -13.52
CA VAL A 19 -12.38 -1.60 -14.62
C VAL A 19 -11.49 -2.83 -14.70
N ILE A 20 -11.59 -3.56 -15.80
CA ILE A 20 -10.65 -4.62 -16.15
C ILE A 20 -9.54 -4.00 -16.98
N ALA A 21 -8.33 -3.99 -16.45
CA ALA A 21 -7.25 -3.22 -17.01
C ALA A 21 -6.03 -4.09 -17.28
N ALA A 22 -5.55 -4.09 -18.51
CA ALA A 22 -4.29 -4.76 -18.88
C ALA A 22 -3.07 -4.10 -18.21
N PRO A 23 -1.94 -4.81 -18.10
CA PRO A 23 -0.69 -4.23 -17.62
C PRO A 23 -0.32 -2.96 -18.40
N GLY A 24 0.12 -1.91 -17.69
CA GLY A 24 0.55 -0.67 -18.32
C GLY A 24 -0.54 0.16 -19.01
N SER A 25 -1.83 -0.15 -18.82
CA SER A 25 -2.96 0.57 -19.45
C SER A 25 -3.36 1.87 -18.75
N GLY A 26 -2.64 2.27 -17.69
CA GLY A 26 -2.90 3.51 -16.98
C GLY A 26 -3.91 3.36 -15.83
N LYS A 27 -4.07 2.17 -15.22
CA LYS A 27 -4.92 1.92 -14.04
C LYS A 27 -4.82 3.03 -13.00
N THR A 28 -3.61 3.22 -12.47
CA THR A 28 -3.33 4.20 -11.40
C THR A 28 -3.57 5.63 -11.84
N PHE A 29 -3.29 5.96 -13.12
CA PHE A 29 -3.58 7.28 -13.68
C PHE A 29 -5.08 7.56 -13.66
N VAL A 30 -5.90 6.66 -14.22
CA VAL A 30 -7.35 6.85 -14.25
C VAL A 30 -7.95 6.92 -12.84
N LEU A 31 -7.47 6.04 -11.94
CA LEU A 31 -7.94 6.02 -10.56
C LEU A 31 -7.60 7.34 -9.83
N SER A 32 -6.37 7.83 -9.96
CA SER A 32 -5.94 9.07 -9.34
C SER A 32 -6.66 10.30 -9.88
N GLU A 33 -6.88 10.40 -11.21
CA GLU A 33 -7.62 11.51 -11.80
C GLU A 33 -9.10 11.48 -11.41
N LYS A 34 -9.70 10.28 -11.33
CA LYS A 34 -11.08 10.14 -10.85
C LYS A 34 -11.23 10.57 -9.40
N ILE A 35 -10.35 10.09 -8.51
CA ILE A 35 -10.30 10.50 -7.11
C ILE A 35 -10.16 12.03 -6.98
N LYS A 36 -9.25 12.61 -7.76
CA LYS A 36 -8.99 14.05 -7.80
C LYS A 36 -10.23 14.86 -8.19
N ASN A 37 -11.00 14.39 -9.16
CA ASN A 37 -12.23 15.05 -9.57
C ASN A 37 -13.31 14.93 -8.49
N ASP A 38 -13.50 13.73 -7.95
CA ASP A 38 -14.58 13.44 -7.01
C ASP A 38 -14.33 14.11 -5.63
N ILE A 39 -13.07 14.20 -5.14
CA ILE A 39 -12.75 14.92 -3.89
C ILE A 39 -13.13 16.40 -3.95
N LYS A 40 -12.98 17.06 -5.08
CA LYS A 40 -13.29 18.49 -5.23
C LYS A 40 -14.77 18.79 -5.01
N GLU A 41 -15.66 17.83 -5.31
CA GLU A 41 -17.09 17.99 -5.18
C GLU A 41 -17.61 17.70 -3.74
N LEU A 42 -16.75 17.17 -2.85
CA LEU A 42 -17.14 16.80 -1.49
C LEU A 42 -17.16 18.01 -0.55
N LEU A 43 -17.98 17.92 0.50
CA LEU A 43 -17.93 18.82 1.65
C LEU A 43 -16.70 18.51 2.51
N ASP A 44 -16.27 19.45 3.37
CA ASP A 44 -15.03 19.28 4.14
C ASP A 44 -15.06 18.13 5.14
N TYR A 45 -16.24 17.80 5.69
CA TYR A 45 -16.41 16.64 6.57
C TYR A 45 -16.60 15.31 5.82
N GLN A 46 -16.71 15.35 4.50
CA GLN A 46 -16.83 14.17 3.65
C GLN A 46 -15.47 13.77 3.11
N GLY A 47 -15.35 12.50 2.78
CA GLY A 47 -14.13 11.95 2.22
C GLY A 47 -14.40 10.78 1.29
N ILE A 48 -13.32 10.23 0.82
CA ILE A 48 -13.26 8.99 0.06
C ILE A 48 -12.50 7.91 0.84
N ILE A 49 -12.74 6.66 0.52
CA ILE A 49 -11.90 5.52 0.93
C ILE A 49 -11.10 5.12 -0.29
N ALA A 50 -9.78 5.25 -0.26
CA ALA A 50 -8.87 4.81 -1.32
C ALA A 50 -7.97 3.68 -0.80
N ILE A 51 -8.22 2.46 -1.29
CA ILE A 51 -7.53 1.24 -0.88
C ILE A 51 -6.56 0.81 -1.96
N SER A 52 -5.33 0.57 -1.56
CA SER A 52 -4.30 -0.09 -2.37
C SER A 52 -3.69 -1.26 -1.61
N TYR A 53 -3.06 -2.18 -2.33
CA TYR A 53 -2.53 -3.41 -1.74
C TYR A 53 -1.34 -3.19 -0.80
N THR A 54 -0.50 -2.18 -1.06
CA THR A 54 0.68 -1.86 -0.25
C THR A 54 0.69 -0.41 0.22
N ASN A 55 1.39 -0.15 1.31
CA ASN A 55 1.58 1.21 1.83
C ASN A 55 2.23 2.14 0.78
N LYS A 56 3.20 1.63 0.01
CA LYS A 56 3.86 2.39 -1.04
C LYS A 56 2.89 2.76 -2.17
N ALA A 57 2.09 1.81 -2.65
CA ALA A 57 1.09 2.07 -3.69
C ALA A 57 0.01 3.05 -3.21
N SER A 58 -0.42 2.93 -1.95
CA SER A 58 -1.37 3.86 -1.34
C SER A 58 -0.81 5.29 -1.23
N LEU A 59 0.45 5.43 -0.83
CA LEU A 59 1.11 6.74 -0.77
C LEU A 59 1.26 7.34 -2.17
N GLU A 60 1.63 6.55 -3.17
CA GLU A 60 1.71 7.00 -4.56
C GLU A 60 0.34 7.45 -5.08
N LEU A 61 -0.71 6.68 -4.82
CA LEU A 61 -2.08 7.02 -5.19
C LEU A 61 -2.51 8.33 -4.52
N LYS A 62 -2.25 8.50 -3.21
CA LYS A 62 -2.51 9.73 -2.46
C LYS A 62 -1.80 10.93 -3.09
N ASN A 63 -0.48 10.84 -3.30
CA ASN A 63 0.32 11.93 -3.84
C ASN A 63 -0.14 12.35 -5.25
N ARG A 64 -0.49 11.41 -6.11
CA ARG A 64 -1.03 11.69 -7.45
C ARG A 64 -2.42 12.33 -7.38
N SER A 65 -3.30 11.83 -6.52
CA SER A 65 -4.68 12.32 -6.38
C SER A 65 -4.75 13.72 -5.77
N LEU A 66 -3.83 14.04 -4.85
CA LEU A 66 -3.79 15.31 -4.13
C LEU A 66 -2.77 16.30 -4.70
N ALA A 67 -2.21 16.00 -5.88
CA ALA A 67 -1.29 16.91 -6.55
C ALA A 67 -1.92 18.30 -6.77
N ASN A 68 -1.07 19.34 -6.80
CA ASN A 68 -1.47 20.74 -6.96
C ASN A 68 -2.28 21.32 -5.77
N GLY A 69 -2.03 20.82 -4.54
CA GLY A 69 -2.59 21.40 -3.33
C GLY A 69 -4.06 21.06 -3.06
N ILE A 70 -4.57 19.97 -3.64
CA ILE A 70 -5.93 19.50 -3.35
C ILE A 70 -5.98 19.00 -1.90
N SER A 71 -6.93 19.53 -1.13
CA SER A 71 -7.19 19.08 0.24
C SER A 71 -7.68 17.63 0.26
N PRO A 72 -7.13 16.75 1.11
CA PRO A 72 -7.63 15.38 1.29
C PRO A 72 -9.01 15.34 1.93
N LYS A 73 -9.47 16.44 2.54
CA LYS A 73 -10.69 16.49 3.34
C LYS A 73 -10.70 15.34 4.38
N SER A 74 -11.83 14.71 4.66
CA SER A 74 -11.92 13.57 5.59
C SER A 74 -11.64 12.20 4.93
N SER A 75 -10.79 12.18 3.89
CA SER A 75 -10.51 10.97 3.11
C SER A 75 -9.51 10.05 3.79
N PHE A 76 -9.67 8.75 3.54
CA PHE A 76 -8.72 7.70 3.92
C PHE A 76 -7.95 7.21 2.69
N PHE A 77 -6.62 7.11 2.82
CA PHE A 77 -5.72 6.49 1.85
C PHE A 77 -4.86 5.45 2.59
N GLY A 78 -4.96 4.19 2.25
CA GLY A 78 -4.25 3.14 2.98
C GLY A 78 -4.47 1.75 2.43
N THR A 79 -4.02 0.75 3.21
CA THR A 79 -4.40 -0.65 3.01
C THR A 79 -5.74 -0.91 3.66
N ILE A 80 -6.42 -1.99 3.24
CA ILE A 80 -7.72 -2.36 3.81
C ILE A 80 -7.63 -2.67 5.30
N ASP A 81 -6.56 -3.31 5.74
CA ASP A 81 -6.39 -3.65 7.15
C ASP A 81 -6.26 -2.39 8.02
N LYS A 82 -5.53 -1.37 7.52
CA LYS A 82 -5.46 -0.07 8.20
C LYS A 82 -6.82 0.61 8.27
N PHE A 83 -7.59 0.57 7.19
CA PHE A 83 -8.95 1.10 7.18
C PHE A 83 -9.83 0.39 8.23
N CYS A 84 -9.80 -0.94 8.24
CA CYS A 84 -10.55 -1.71 9.24
C CYS A 84 -10.16 -1.33 10.67
N ILE A 85 -8.87 -1.19 10.95
CA ILE A 85 -8.37 -0.83 12.28
C ILE A 85 -8.77 0.59 12.65
N GLN A 86 -8.47 1.58 11.81
CA GLN A 86 -8.62 3.01 12.12
C GLN A 86 -10.06 3.49 12.10
N ASP A 87 -10.85 3.02 11.16
CA ASP A 87 -12.20 3.55 10.91
C ASP A 87 -13.34 2.63 11.39
N ILE A 88 -13.02 1.38 11.77
CA ILE A 88 -14.03 0.43 12.24
C ILE A 88 -13.67 -0.12 13.64
N ILE A 89 -12.52 -0.78 13.80
CA ILE A 89 -12.22 -1.53 15.03
C ILE A 89 -11.95 -0.58 16.19
N ILE A 90 -11.03 0.37 16.07
CA ILE A 90 -10.70 1.31 17.14
C ILE A 90 -11.91 2.13 17.55
N PRO A 91 -12.68 2.77 16.63
CA PRO A 91 -13.80 3.63 17.03
C PRO A 91 -15.02 2.87 17.56
N PHE A 92 -15.25 1.63 17.13
CA PHE A 92 -16.50 0.93 17.37
C PHE A 92 -16.35 -0.45 18.03
N GLY A 93 -15.13 -0.99 18.14
CA GLY A 93 -14.90 -2.29 18.75
C GLY A 93 -15.28 -2.34 20.23
N SER A 94 -15.09 -1.23 20.95
CA SER A 94 -15.52 -1.12 22.35
C SER A 94 -17.03 -1.27 22.57
N LEU A 95 -17.84 -0.99 21.54
CA LEU A 95 -19.30 -1.18 21.57
C LEU A 95 -19.71 -2.66 21.55
N MET A 96 -18.79 -3.57 21.19
CA MET A 96 -19.01 -5.01 21.18
C MET A 96 -18.68 -5.66 22.55
N GLN A 97 -18.25 -4.85 23.51
CA GLN A 97 -17.75 -5.28 24.81
C GLN A 97 -18.19 -4.30 25.89
N GLU A 98 -18.01 -4.67 27.17
CA GLU A 98 -18.26 -3.76 28.31
C GLU A 98 -17.17 -2.70 28.50
N LYS A 99 -16.09 -2.76 27.72
CA LYS A 99 -14.92 -1.89 27.80
C LYS A 99 -15.15 -0.54 27.09
N LYS A 100 -14.75 0.57 27.74
CA LYS A 100 -15.01 1.91 27.20
C LYS A 100 -13.97 2.41 26.20
N THR A 101 -12.70 1.97 26.30
CA THR A 101 -11.57 2.42 25.46
C THR A 101 -10.53 1.32 25.33
N PHE A 102 -9.75 1.39 24.24
CA PHE A 102 -8.59 0.51 24.08
C PHE A 102 -7.33 1.23 24.59
N ASP A 103 -6.53 0.54 25.41
CA ASP A 103 -5.25 1.01 25.90
C ASP A 103 -4.16 0.02 25.46
N ASN A 104 -3.08 0.52 24.84
CA ASN A 104 -1.94 -0.30 24.40
C ASN A 104 -2.34 -1.47 23.48
N LEU A 105 -3.05 -1.16 22.40
CA LEU A 105 -3.53 -2.15 21.44
C LEU A 105 -2.37 -2.86 20.74
N ILE A 106 -2.30 -4.18 20.88
CA ILE A 106 -1.26 -5.03 20.27
C ILE A 106 -1.81 -5.69 19.01
N ILE A 107 -1.19 -5.40 17.87
CA ILE A 107 -1.50 -6.04 16.59
C ILE A 107 -0.40 -7.03 16.25
N ARG A 108 -0.74 -8.32 16.13
CA ARG A 108 0.21 -9.40 15.87
C ARG A 108 -0.40 -10.56 15.11
N SER A 109 0.43 -11.40 14.54
CA SER A 109 -0.03 -12.67 13.96
C SER A 109 -0.42 -13.69 15.00
N MET A 110 -1.23 -14.67 14.62
CA MET A 110 -1.63 -15.81 15.44
C MET A 110 -0.42 -16.62 15.88
N ASN A 111 -0.42 -17.03 17.15
CA ASN A 111 0.47 -18.08 17.63
C ASN A 111 -0.07 -19.49 17.29
N ASN A 112 0.70 -20.54 17.60
CA ASN A 112 0.31 -21.91 17.27
C ASN A 112 -0.98 -22.39 17.97
N SER A 113 -1.23 -21.97 19.20
CA SER A 113 -2.44 -22.31 19.93
C SER A 113 -3.68 -21.64 19.32
N GLU A 114 -3.57 -20.37 18.98
CA GLU A 114 -4.63 -19.61 18.31
C GLU A 114 -4.92 -20.17 16.91
N ARG A 115 -3.90 -20.58 16.15
CA ARG A 115 -4.09 -21.28 14.87
C ARG A 115 -4.82 -22.61 15.02
N SER A 116 -4.59 -23.34 16.09
CA SER A 116 -5.29 -24.59 16.36
C SER A 116 -6.77 -24.37 16.69
N GLN A 117 -7.09 -23.27 17.36
CA GLN A 117 -8.47 -22.95 17.78
C GLN A 117 -9.26 -22.26 16.67
N LEU A 118 -8.66 -21.30 15.97
CA LEU A 118 -9.32 -20.47 14.97
C LEU A 118 -9.24 -21.06 13.56
N GLY A 119 -8.33 -22.02 13.32
CA GLY A 119 -8.10 -22.63 12.04
C GLY A 119 -7.52 -21.66 11.01
N GLN A 120 -7.71 -21.97 9.72
CA GLN A 120 -7.25 -21.13 8.62
C GLN A 120 -8.31 -20.05 8.29
N VAL A 121 -8.45 -19.08 9.18
CA VAL A 121 -9.43 -17.99 9.05
C VAL A 121 -9.31 -17.26 7.69
N GLU A 122 -8.11 -17.19 7.13
CA GLU A 122 -7.81 -16.51 5.87
C GLU A 122 -8.33 -17.26 4.62
N LYS A 123 -8.54 -18.57 4.72
CA LYS A 123 -8.91 -19.44 3.59
C LYS A 123 -10.37 -19.88 3.58
N ARG A 124 -11.19 -19.25 4.41
CA ARG A 124 -12.63 -19.56 4.44
C ARG A 124 -13.30 -19.25 3.11
N GLU A 125 -14.39 -19.95 2.81
CA GLU A 125 -15.18 -19.73 1.58
C GLU A 125 -16.43 -18.90 1.83
N LYS A 126 -16.82 -18.75 3.09
CA LYS A 126 -17.99 -17.95 3.52
C LYS A 126 -17.64 -17.10 4.73
N ILE A 127 -18.29 -15.95 4.87
CA ILE A 127 -18.24 -15.20 6.12
C ILE A 127 -19.18 -15.89 7.11
N GLU A 128 -18.57 -16.50 8.11
CA GLU A 128 -19.24 -17.06 9.27
C GLU A 128 -18.53 -16.50 10.51
N TYR A 129 -19.34 -16.09 11.49
CA TYR A 129 -18.81 -15.51 12.73
C TYR A 129 -18.49 -16.58 13.78
N ASN A 130 -18.01 -17.73 13.31
CA ASN A 130 -17.51 -18.79 14.18
C ASN A 130 -16.32 -18.28 15.00
N HIS A 131 -16.24 -18.69 16.25
CA HIS A 131 -15.18 -18.29 17.18
C HIS A 131 -15.07 -16.78 17.45
N MET A 132 -16.14 -16.02 17.25
CA MET A 132 -16.14 -14.59 17.58
C MET A 132 -15.97 -14.32 19.07
N ASP A 133 -16.40 -15.22 19.92
CA ASP A 133 -16.14 -15.21 21.36
C ASP A 133 -14.64 -15.15 21.68
N ILE A 134 -13.83 -15.96 21.00
CA ILE A 134 -12.36 -15.94 21.14
C ILE A 134 -11.79 -14.62 20.61
N ILE A 135 -12.21 -14.18 19.43
CA ILE A 135 -11.70 -12.95 18.81
C ILE A 135 -12.07 -11.73 19.66
N LEU A 136 -13.28 -11.68 20.21
CA LEU A 136 -13.73 -10.60 21.08
C LEU A 136 -13.02 -10.62 22.43
N SER A 137 -12.74 -11.79 23.02
CA SER A 137 -11.96 -11.88 24.26
C SER A 137 -10.51 -11.41 24.06
N LEU A 138 -9.90 -11.67 22.90
CA LEU A 138 -8.60 -11.12 22.54
C LEU A 138 -8.65 -9.59 22.37
N LEU A 139 -9.69 -9.08 21.73
CA LEU A 139 -9.90 -7.65 21.60
C LEU A 139 -10.09 -6.97 22.96
N GLU A 140 -10.78 -7.62 23.90
CA GLU A 140 -10.93 -7.17 25.29
C GLU A 140 -9.57 -7.11 26.01
N ALA A 141 -8.67 -8.05 25.70
CA ALA A 141 -7.29 -8.04 26.16
C ALA A 141 -6.38 -7.05 25.37
N ASN A 142 -6.95 -6.18 24.56
CA ASN A 142 -6.25 -5.25 23.64
C ASN A 142 -5.39 -5.95 22.58
N ILE A 143 -5.78 -7.14 22.11
CA ILE A 143 -5.05 -7.87 21.08
C ILE A 143 -5.91 -7.97 19.81
N ILE A 144 -5.34 -7.57 18.67
CA ILE A 144 -5.91 -7.81 17.36
C ILE A 144 -4.99 -8.77 16.60
N LEU A 145 -5.55 -9.88 16.15
CA LEU A 145 -4.85 -10.81 15.26
C LEU A 145 -4.96 -10.33 13.83
N ILE A 146 -3.84 -10.24 13.13
CA ILE A 146 -3.76 -9.76 11.74
C ILE A 146 -4.71 -10.54 10.84
N GLU A 147 -4.74 -11.85 11.00
CA GLU A 147 -5.56 -12.77 10.22
C GLU A 147 -7.06 -12.61 10.50
N CYS A 148 -7.43 -11.96 11.62
CA CYS A 148 -8.81 -11.74 12.04
C CYS A 148 -9.33 -10.31 11.80
N ILE A 149 -8.50 -9.38 11.32
CA ILE A 149 -8.91 -7.98 11.12
C ILE A 149 -10.16 -7.88 10.26
N GLY A 150 -10.19 -8.58 9.13
CA GLY A 150 -11.28 -8.52 8.17
C GLY A 150 -12.60 -9.05 8.73
N ILE A 151 -12.58 -10.20 9.43
CA ILE A 151 -13.79 -10.78 10.03
C ILE A 151 -14.30 -9.93 11.19
N LEU A 152 -13.40 -9.44 12.04
CA LEU A 152 -13.74 -8.56 13.16
C LEU A 152 -14.37 -7.25 12.67
N ALA A 153 -13.81 -6.64 11.64
CA ALA A 153 -14.39 -5.44 11.03
C ALA A 153 -15.78 -5.69 10.45
N ASN A 154 -15.98 -6.83 9.77
CA ASN A 154 -17.28 -7.22 9.26
C ASN A 154 -18.30 -7.45 10.39
N TYR A 155 -17.87 -8.09 11.48
CA TYR A 155 -18.72 -8.32 12.65
C TYR A 155 -19.17 -7.01 13.32
N ILE A 156 -18.23 -6.08 13.55
CA ILE A 156 -18.52 -4.75 14.12
C ILE A 156 -19.46 -3.98 13.19
N PHE A 157 -19.19 -4.00 11.88
CA PHE A 157 -20.06 -3.35 10.91
C PHE A 157 -21.49 -3.87 10.96
N ASP A 158 -21.69 -5.18 11.03
CA ASP A 158 -23.03 -5.79 11.05
C ASP A 158 -23.77 -5.50 12.37
N ASN A 159 -23.05 -5.46 13.49
CA ASN A 159 -23.67 -5.32 14.81
C ASN A 159 -23.71 -3.87 15.35
N SER A 160 -23.00 -2.90 14.73
CA SER A 160 -22.99 -1.50 15.15
C SER A 160 -23.69 -0.57 14.18
N LYS A 161 -24.88 -0.07 14.57
CA LYS A 161 -25.56 0.99 13.82
C LYS A 161 -24.75 2.28 13.79
N ALA A 162 -24.03 2.60 14.89
CA ALA A 162 -23.18 3.78 14.97
C ALA A 162 -22.04 3.73 13.95
N CYS A 163 -21.36 2.57 13.81
CA CYS A 163 -20.36 2.34 12.77
C CYS A 163 -20.90 2.60 11.37
N ARG A 164 -22.02 1.99 11.02
CA ARG A 164 -22.65 2.19 9.70
C ARG A 164 -23.04 3.65 9.44
N SER A 165 -23.60 4.33 10.44
CA SER A 165 -23.99 5.75 10.31
C SER A 165 -22.79 6.65 10.13
N TYR A 166 -21.72 6.43 10.88
CA TYR A 166 -20.46 7.15 10.76
C TYR A 166 -19.85 7.00 9.36
N LEU A 167 -19.66 5.76 8.90
CA LEU A 167 -19.07 5.47 7.60
C LEU A 167 -19.91 6.08 6.45
N LYS A 168 -21.23 5.98 6.51
CA LYS A 168 -22.14 6.56 5.52
C LYS A 168 -22.09 8.09 5.48
N SER A 169 -21.94 8.73 6.63
CA SER A 169 -21.88 10.20 6.72
C SER A 169 -20.55 10.72 6.19
N ARG A 170 -19.47 10.05 6.57
CA ARG A 170 -18.11 10.48 6.26
C ARG A 170 -17.71 10.16 4.82
N TYR A 171 -18.04 8.98 4.29
CA TYR A 171 -17.52 8.51 3.01
C TYR A 171 -18.58 8.51 1.91
N LYS A 172 -18.20 9.05 0.74
CA LYS A 172 -19.07 9.10 -0.45
C LYS A 172 -18.61 8.14 -1.53
N TYR A 173 -17.32 7.89 -1.62
CA TYR A 173 -16.72 7.03 -2.63
C TYR A 173 -15.78 6.00 -2.01
N LEU A 174 -15.72 4.83 -2.62
CA LEU A 174 -14.78 3.75 -2.32
C LEU A 174 -14.00 3.39 -3.59
N TYR A 175 -12.72 3.58 -3.56
CA TYR A 175 -11.78 3.22 -4.63
C TYR A 175 -10.93 2.05 -4.18
N VAL A 176 -10.91 0.97 -4.95
CA VAL A 176 -10.10 -0.21 -4.66
C VAL A 176 -9.21 -0.52 -5.86
N ASP A 177 -7.92 -0.34 -5.68
CA ASP A 177 -6.89 -0.73 -6.64
C ASP A 177 -6.49 -2.19 -6.41
N GLU A 178 -6.05 -2.88 -7.47
CA GLU A 178 -5.64 -4.29 -7.47
C GLU A 178 -6.71 -5.23 -6.89
N TYR A 179 -7.97 -5.04 -7.30
CA TYR A 179 -9.12 -5.80 -6.75
C TYR A 179 -9.01 -7.32 -6.95
N GLN A 180 -8.21 -7.81 -7.91
CA GLN A 180 -7.96 -9.24 -8.12
C GLN A 180 -7.27 -9.90 -6.92
N ASP A 181 -6.61 -9.12 -6.06
CA ASP A 181 -5.93 -9.61 -4.85
C ASP A 181 -6.80 -9.49 -3.58
N THR A 182 -8.10 -9.28 -3.75
CA THR A 182 -9.05 -9.13 -2.65
C THR A 182 -9.41 -10.50 -2.04
N GLY A 183 -9.34 -10.61 -0.72
CA GLY A 183 -9.84 -11.75 0.04
C GLY A 183 -11.35 -11.67 0.30
N ILE A 184 -11.90 -12.75 0.86
CA ILE A 184 -13.35 -12.87 1.13
C ILE A 184 -13.86 -11.76 2.06
N ASP A 185 -13.21 -11.53 3.21
CA ASP A 185 -13.66 -10.55 4.19
C ASP A 185 -13.65 -9.13 3.62
N GLN A 186 -12.63 -8.83 2.83
CA GLN A 186 -12.47 -7.54 2.15
C GLN A 186 -13.58 -7.34 1.12
N HIS A 187 -13.81 -8.35 0.27
CA HIS A 187 -14.89 -8.29 -0.73
C HIS A 187 -16.25 -8.02 -0.09
N TYR A 188 -16.59 -8.77 0.98
CA TYR A 188 -17.88 -8.59 1.63
C TYR A 188 -17.99 -7.22 2.30
N LEU A 189 -16.94 -6.71 2.93
CA LEU A 189 -16.93 -5.37 3.50
C LEU A 189 -17.15 -4.31 2.40
N PHE A 190 -16.48 -4.42 1.26
CA PHE A 190 -16.65 -3.50 0.13
C PHE A 190 -18.08 -3.51 -0.41
N ILE A 191 -18.69 -4.69 -0.55
CA ILE A 191 -20.07 -4.83 -1.01
C ILE A 191 -21.05 -4.25 0.01
N LYS A 192 -20.81 -4.42 1.32
CA LYS A 192 -21.62 -3.80 2.38
C LYS A 192 -21.55 -2.27 2.33
N LEU A 193 -20.35 -1.71 2.16
CA LEU A 193 -20.14 -0.27 2.00
C LEU A 193 -20.90 0.26 0.77
N LYS A 194 -20.77 -0.41 -0.39
CA LYS A 194 -21.51 -0.08 -1.60
C LYS A 194 -23.03 -0.12 -1.37
N ASN A 195 -23.53 -1.15 -0.68
CA ASN A 195 -24.97 -1.31 -0.43
C ASN A 195 -25.54 -0.24 0.52
N MET A 196 -24.71 0.47 1.28
CA MET A 196 -25.11 1.66 2.04
C MET A 196 -25.22 2.93 1.19
N GLY A 197 -24.88 2.88 -0.09
CA GLY A 197 -24.91 4.01 -1.01
C GLY A 197 -23.57 4.72 -1.18
N ILE A 198 -22.45 4.12 -0.77
CA ILE A 198 -21.10 4.58 -1.11
C ILE A 198 -20.81 4.11 -2.53
N ILE A 199 -20.50 5.03 -3.45
CA ILE A 199 -20.21 4.71 -4.85
C ILE A 199 -18.84 4.01 -4.93
N MET A 200 -18.84 2.82 -5.52
CA MET A 200 -17.64 1.99 -5.58
C MET A 200 -17.01 1.97 -6.97
N ALA A 201 -15.68 2.19 -7.01
CA ALA A 201 -14.85 2.00 -8.19
C ALA A 201 -13.78 0.93 -7.90
N ALA A 202 -13.92 -0.22 -8.53
CA ALA A 202 -12.97 -1.34 -8.42
C ALA A 202 -12.13 -1.43 -9.69
N VAL A 203 -10.80 -1.47 -9.53
CA VAL A 203 -9.86 -1.57 -10.65
C VAL A 203 -8.97 -2.78 -10.43
N GLY A 204 -8.74 -3.56 -11.47
CA GLY A 204 -7.88 -4.73 -11.36
C GLY A 204 -7.54 -5.40 -12.68
N ASP A 205 -6.58 -6.32 -12.62
CA ASP A 205 -6.16 -7.14 -13.74
C ASP A 205 -6.39 -8.62 -13.41
N VAL A 206 -7.29 -9.26 -14.14
CA VAL A 206 -7.64 -10.68 -13.91
C VAL A 206 -6.44 -11.62 -14.08
N ASN A 207 -5.45 -11.22 -14.91
CA ASN A 207 -4.29 -12.04 -15.23
C ASN A 207 -3.10 -11.80 -14.27
N GLN A 208 -3.19 -10.84 -13.35
CA GLN A 208 -2.14 -10.51 -12.38
C GLN A 208 -2.42 -11.01 -10.95
N SER A 209 -3.37 -11.93 -10.76
CA SER A 209 -3.63 -12.53 -9.45
C SER A 209 -2.49 -13.50 -9.08
N ILE A 210 -1.53 -13.01 -8.30
CA ILE A 210 -0.34 -13.79 -7.89
C ILE A 210 -0.42 -14.29 -6.43
N PHE A 211 -1.48 -13.95 -5.70
CA PHE A 211 -1.67 -14.29 -4.29
C PHE A 211 -2.75 -15.35 -4.04
N GLU A 212 -3.07 -16.19 -5.03
CA GLU A 212 -4.09 -17.25 -4.89
C GLU A 212 -3.75 -18.25 -3.77
N PHE A 213 -2.47 -18.48 -3.49
CA PHE A 213 -2.01 -19.33 -2.40
C PHE A 213 -2.41 -18.84 -0.99
N SER A 214 -2.72 -17.54 -0.85
CA SER A 214 -3.16 -16.90 0.40
C SER A 214 -4.67 -16.68 0.48
N GLY A 215 -5.47 -17.38 -0.35
CA GLY A 215 -6.93 -17.25 -0.38
C GLY A 215 -7.47 -16.02 -1.13
N LYS A 216 -6.60 -15.24 -1.76
CA LYS A 216 -6.96 -14.08 -2.60
C LYS A 216 -7.20 -14.57 -4.02
N LYS A 217 -8.39 -14.31 -4.57
CA LYS A 217 -8.80 -14.88 -5.86
C LYS A 217 -9.29 -13.81 -6.81
N SER A 218 -8.85 -13.85 -8.07
CA SER A 218 -9.44 -13.06 -9.16
C SER A 218 -10.96 -13.31 -9.35
N TYR A 219 -11.47 -14.33 -8.69
CA TYR A 219 -12.89 -14.68 -8.66
C TYR A 219 -13.77 -13.49 -8.26
N TYR A 220 -13.41 -12.71 -7.24
CA TYR A 220 -14.24 -11.59 -6.80
C TYR A 220 -14.29 -10.44 -7.81
N LEU A 221 -13.18 -10.17 -8.52
CA LEU A 221 -13.16 -9.20 -9.62
C LEU A 221 -14.07 -9.67 -10.77
N LYS A 222 -14.00 -10.97 -11.13
CA LYS A 222 -14.89 -11.55 -12.16
C LYS A 222 -16.36 -11.49 -11.74
N ARG A 223 -16.65 -11.72 -10.46
CA ARG A 223 -18.01 -11.67 -9.90
C ARG A 223 -18.60 -10.27 -9.99
N ILE A 224 -17.92 -9.23 -9.56
CA ILE A 224 -18.43 -7.85 -9.65
C ILE A 224 -18.54 -7.37 -11.10
N ARG A 225 -17.69 -7.87 -12.03
CA ARG A 225 -17.82 -7.61 -13.45
C ARG A 225 -19.15 -8.12 -14.03
N GLN A 226 -19.68 -9.23 -13.50
CA GLN A 226 -20.97 -9.82 -13.92
C GLN A 226 -22.16 -9.20 -13.19
N ASP A 227 -21.94 -8.45 -12.12
CA ASP A 227 -22.99 -7.80 -11.35
C ASP A 227 -23.53 -6.59 -12.11
N LYS A 228 -24.82 -6.63 -12.47
CA LYS A 228 -25.52 -5.56 -13.21
C LYS A 228 -25.57 -4.22 -12.49
N THR A 229 -25.23 -4.17 -11.19
CA THR A 229 -25.15 -2.93 -10.40
C THR A 229 -23.83 -2.19 -10.61
N PHE A 230 -22.90 -2.75 -11.39
CA PHE A 230 -21.64 -2.11 -11.79
C PHE A 230 -21.62 -1.86 -13.30
N ARG A 231 -21.16 -0.68 -13.69
CA ARG A 231 -20.74 -0.42 -15.09
C ARG A 231 -19.37 -1.01 -15.32
N SER A 232 -19.24 -1.87 -16.33
CA SER A 232 -17.96 -2.52 -16.66
C SER A 232 -17.23 -1.77 -17.75
N PHE A 233 -15.93 -1.51 -17.52
CA PHE A 233 -15.03 -0.87 -18.45
C PHE A 233 -13.80 -1.75 -18.69
N ILE A 234 -13.16 -1.58 -19.85
CA ILE A 234 -11.93 -2.28 -20.23
C ILE A 234 -10.88 -1.24 -20.60
N LEU A 235 -9.68 -1.36 -20.03
CA LEU A 235 -8.49 -0.65 -20.43
C LEU A 235 -7.52 -1.64 -21.06
N SER A 236 -7.43 -1.67 -22.37
CA SER A 236 -6.65 -2.67 -23.11
C SER A 236 -5.31 -2.14 -23.64
N GLN A 237 -5.18 -0.83 -23.85
CA GLN A 237 -3.99 -0.25 -24.47
C GLN A 237 -2.85 -0.12 -23.47
N ASN A 238 -1.70 -0.75 -23.76
CA ASN A 238 -0.49 -0.57 -22.96
C ASN A 238 0.24 0.71 -23.37
N HIS A 239 0.53 1.57 -22.37
CA HIS A 239 1.24 2.84 -22.55
C HIS A 239 2.64 2.83 -21.89
N ARG A 240 3.02 1.72 -21.25
CA ARG A 240 4.25 1.61 -20.45
C ARG A 240 5.37 0.92 -21.19
N SER A 241 5.05 -0.21 -21.80
CA SER A 241 6.06 -1.17 -22.27
C SER A 241 6.16 -1.17 -23.78
N HIS A 242 7.35 -1.44 -24.28
CA HIS A 242 7.56 -1.67 -25.70
C HIS A 242 6.72 -2.85 -26.20
N GLN A 243 6.25 -2.80 -27.44
CA GLN A 243 5.34 -3.79 -28.01
C GLN A 243 5.90 -5.23 -27.97
N SER A 244 7.24 -5.40 -28.08
CA SER A 244 7.87 -6.73 -27.91
C SER A 244 7.58 -7.37 -26.56
N ILE A 245 7.59 -6.55 -25.49
CA ILE A 245 7.32 -7.03 -24.11
C ILE A 245 5.84 -7.38 -23.99
N VAL A 246 4.96 -6.54 -24.57
CA VAL A 246 3.51 -6.81 -24.57
C VAL A 246 3.20 -8.10 -25.33
N ASN A 247 3.78 -8.28 -26.52
CA ASN A 247 3.61 -9.50 -27.30
C ASN A 247 4.07 -10.76 -26.54
N TYR A 248 5.25 -10.68 -25.91
CA TYR A 248 5.81 -11.78 -25.14
C TYR A 248 4.90 -12.11 -23.94
N SER A 249 4.47 -11.12 -23.18
CA SER A 249 3.56 -11.28 -22.05
C SER A 249 2.24 -11.92 -22.47
N ASN A 250 1.62 -11.44 -23.56
CA ASN A 250 0.36 -11.98 -24.04
C ASN A 250 0.50 -13.44 -24.48
N ARG A 251 1.60 -13.80 -25.14
CA ARG A 251 1.87 -15.20 -25.52
C ARG A 251 2.13 -16.14 -24.36
N LEU A 252 2.66 -15.65 -23.25
CA LEU A 252 2.78 -16.44 -22.02
C LEU A 252 1.42 -16.76 -21.39
N ILE A 253 0.43 -15.86 -21.55
CA ILE A 253 -0.94 -16.05 -21.04
C ILE A 253 -1.75 -16.92 -22.00
N ASP A 254 -1.67 -16.64 -23.30
CA ASP A 254 -2.39 -17.34 -24.38
C ASP A 254 -1.47 -17.47 -25.60
N SER A 255 -0.99 -18.70 -25.82
CA SER A 255 -0.08 -19.02 -26.96
C SER A 255 -0.72 -18.78 -28.34
N THR A 256 -2.05 -18.70 -28.41
CA THR A 256 -2.81 -18.50 -29.65
C THR A 256 -3.14 -17.02 -29.92
N CYS A 257 -2.83 -16.11 -28.97
CA CYS A 257 -3.16 -14.69 -29.10
C CYS A 257 -2.50 -14.09 -30.36
N THR A 258 -3.25 -13.19 -31.02
CA THR A 258 -2.72 -12.36 -32.11
C THR A 258 -1.72 -11.35 -31.54
N ILE A 259 -0.54 -11.29 -32.13
CA ILE A 259 0.51 -10.34 -31.76
C ILE A 259 0.70 -9.29 -32.85
N THR A 260 1.14 -8.11 -32.45
CA THR A 260 1.58 -7.07 -33.40
C THR A 260 2.92 -7.46 -34.00
N ASP A 261 3.05 -7.41 -35.30
CA ASP A 261 4.34 -7.68 -35.97
C ASP A 261 5.36 -6.57 -35.63
N ILE A 262 6.59 -6.99 -35.35
CA ILE A 262 7.67 -6.10 -34.95
C ILE A 262 8.93 -6.49 -35.73
N PRO A 263 9.57 -5.53 -36.42
CA PRO A 263 10.83 -5.77 -37.10
C PRO A 263 11.87 -6.38 -36.15
N GLU A 264 12.69 -7.30 -36.62
CA GLU A 264 13.67 -8.02 -35.80
C GLU A 264 14.61 -7.08 -35.05
N LYS A 265 15.08 -6.00 -35.72
CA LYS A 265 15.94 -4.96 -35.15
C LYS A 265 15.31 -4.23 -33.95
N ASP A 266 13.97 -4.23 -33.84
CA ASP A 266 13.23 -3.53 -32.79
C ASP A 266 12.80 -4.46 -31.65
N ARG A 267 13.18 -5.73 -31.68
CA ARG A 267 12.90 -6.69 -30.61
C ARG A 267 13.62 -6.28 -29.32
N ARG A 268 12.94 -6.41 -28.18
CA ARG A 268 13.44 -6.01 -26.85
C ARG A 268 13.40 -7.13 -25.82
N VAL A 269 13.02 -8.35 -26.24
CA VAL A 269 12.97 -9.53 -25.36
C VAL A 269 13.98 -10.52 -25.86
N PHE A 270 14.92 -10.88 -25.01
CA PHE A 270 16.00 -11.83 -25.29
C PHE A 270 16.00 -12.94 -24.26
N TYR A 271 16.34 -14.14 -24.68
CA TYR A 271 16.46 -15.29 -23.81
C TYR A 271 17.89 -15.79 -23.82
N PHE A 272 18.44 -16.00 -22.64
CA PHE A 272 19.79 -16.53 -22.44
C PHE A 272 19.75 -17.68 -21.45
N ILE A 273 20.57 -18.71 -21.70
CA ILE A 273 20.84 -19.79 -20.76
C ILE A 273 22.26 -19.61 -20.27
N SER A 274 22.43 -19.43 -18.97
CA SER A 274 23.73 -19.44 -18.30
C SER A 274 23.84 -20.72 -17.49
N LEU A 275 24.91 -21.48 -17.70
CA LEU A 275 25.23 -22.66 -16.92
C LEU A 275 26.38 -22.31 -15.98
N GLY A 276 26.20 -22.47 -14.67
CA GLY A 276 27.22 -22.18 -13.68
C GLY A 276 26.64 -21.90 -12.30
N ASP A 277 27.50 -21.61 -11.37
CA ASP A 277 27.17 -21.16 -10.02
C ASP A 277 26.75 -19.68 -9.98
N GLU A 278 26.44 -19.19 -8.80
CA GLU A 278 26.00 -17.82 -8.56
C GLU A 278 27.03 -16.78 -9.03
N LYS A 279 28.32 -17.09 -8.92
CA LYS A 279 29.40 -16.21 -9.37
C LYS A 279 29.44 -16.06 -10.89
N HIS A 280 29.26 -17.15 -11.63
CA HIS A 280 29.16 -17.10 -13.09
C HIS A 280 27.92 -16.31 -13.53
N ILE A 281 26.79 -16.50 -12.84
CA ILE A 281 25.56 -15.77 -13.13
C ILE A 281 25.74 -14.27 -12.85
N ALA A 282 26.38 -13.90 -11.74
CA ALA A 282 26.66 -12.50 -11.39
C ALA A 282 27.57 -11.84 -12.43
N SER A 283 28.67 -12.49 -12.83
CA SER A 283 29.58 -11.99 -13.87
C SER A 283 28.85 -11.82 -15.22
N PHE A 284 27.98 -12.75 -15.59
CA PHE A 284 27.17 -12.64 -16.79
C PHE A 284 26.20 -11.45 -16.72
N ILE A 285 25.58 -11.21 -15.56
CA ILE A 285 24.69 -10.06 -15.35
C ILE A 285 25.46 -8.75 -15.46
N ASP A 286 26.65 -8.62 -14.85
CA ASP A 286 27.51 -7.44 -14.93
C ASP A 286 27.85 -7.11 -16.40
N GLU A 287 28.22 -8.13 -17.20
CA GLU A 287 28.49 -7.97 -18.63
C GLU A 287 27.24 -7.48 -19.39
N LYS A 288 26.07 -8.07 -19.10
CA LYS A 288 24.81 -7.68 -19.72
C LYS A 288 24.36 -6.28 -19.35
N ILE A 289 24.56 -5.85 -18.09
CA ILE A 289 24.28 -4.48 -17.65
C ILE A 289 25.08 -3.49 -18.48
N ALA A 290 26.40 -3.69 -18.62
CA ALA A 290 27.25 -2.82 -19.41
C ALA A 290 26.82 -2.76 -20.90
N SER A 291 26.50 -3.91 -21.47
CA SER A 291 26.00 -4.03 -22.84
C SER A 291 24.65 -3.29 -23.05
N ILE A 292 23.73 -3.44 -22.13
CA ILE A 292 22.38 -2.80 -22.16
C ILE A 292 22.53 -1.29 -22.01
N MET A 293 23.36 -0.81 -21.09
CA MET A 293 23.59 0.62 -20.88
C MET A 293 24.11 1.28 -22.16
N ASN A 294 25.07 0.64 -22.83
CA ASN A 294 25.61 1.15 -24.10
C ASN A 294 24.55 1.10 -25.22
N ALA A 295 23.85 -0.02 -25.38
CA ALA A 295 22.89 -0.21 -26.47
C ALA A 295 21.67 0.73 -26.40
N TYR A 296 21.26 1.13 -25.19
CA TYR A 296 20.06 1.94 -24.96
C TYR A 296 20.36 3.33 -24.41
N ASN A 297 21.62 3.78 -24.39
CA ASN A 297 22.07 5.07 -23.83
C ASN A 297 21.55 5.30 -22.41
N ILE A 298 21.65 4.29 -21.55
CA ILE A 298 21.26 4.38 -20.14
C ILE A 298 22.42 4.99 -19.37
N ASP A 299 22.17 6.12 -18.73
CA ASP A 299 23.18 6.93 -18.03
C ASP A 299 23.33 6.58 -16.53
N LYS A 300 22.36 5.84 -15.97
CA LYS A 300 22.32 5.52 -14.52
C LYS A 300 21.89 4.08 -14.27
N PHE A 301 22.54 3.41 -13.32
CA PHE A 301 22.21 2.04 -12.91
C PHE A 301 20.78 1.92 -12.35
N ASN A 302 20.23 2.95 -11.70
CA ASN A 302 18.89 2.94 -11.15
C ASN A 302 17.75 2.82 -12.18
N LYS A 303 18.08 2.90 -13.47
CA LYS A 303 17.16 2.63 -14.58
C LYS A 303 17.10 1.15 -14.98
N ILE A 304 17.92 0.31 -14.34
CA ILE A 304 17.99 -1.13 -14.59
C ILE A 304 17.48 -1.86 -13.34
N ALA A 305 16.62 -2.85 -13.53
CA ALA A 305 16.15 -3.71 -12.45
C ALA A 305 16.44 -5.18 -12.75
N ILE A 306 16.92 -5.92 -11.76
CA ILE A 306 17.09 -7.36 -11.80
C ILE A 306 16.01 -7.98 -10.92
N LEU A 307 15.20 -8.87 -11.48
CA LEU A 307 14.10 -9.50 -10.79
C LEU A 307 14.41 -10.96 -10.45
N PHE A 308 14.18 -11.34 -9.21
CA PHE A 308 14.34 -12.69 -8.72
C PHE A 308 13.01 -13.27 -8.21
N ARG A 309 12.86 -14.59 -8.36
CA ARG A 309 11.67 -15.28 -7.86
C ARG A 309 11.62 -15.33 -6.32
N ASN A 310 12.76 -15.35 -5.66
CA ASN A 310 12.87 -15.37 -4.21
C ASN A 310 14.04 -14.49 -3.71
N SER A 311 13.91 -14.04 -2.47
CA SER A 311 14.90 -13.14 -1.84
C SER A 311 16.25 -13.81 -1.57
N LYS A 312 16.31 -15.14 -1.38
CA LYS A 312 17.60 -15.83 -1.17
C LYS A 312 18.48 -15.75 -2.40
N ASN A 313 17.92 -16.03 -3.59
CA ASN A 313 18.66 -15.91 -4.85
C ASN A 313 19.11 -14.46 -5.10
N ALA A 314 18.25 -13.49 -4.78
CA ALA A 314 18.63 -12.07 -4.88
C ALA A 314 19.84 -11.74 -3.98
N GLN A 315 19.86 -12.24 -2.75
CA GLN A 315 20.97 -12.05 -1.81
C GLN A 315 22.27 -12.71 -2.29
N TYR A 316 22.21 -13.97 -2.76
CA TYR A 316 23.39 -14.68 -3.26
C TYR A 316 24.00 -13.96 -4.47
N ILE A 317 23.20 -13.63 -5.46
CA ILE A 317 23.69 -12.90 -6.65
C ILE A 317 24.22 -11.52 -6.27
N SER A 318 23.54 -10.79 -5.36
CA SER A 318 23.99 -9.48 -4.89
C SER A 318 25.37 -9.50 -4.23
N GLN A 319 25.75 -10.58 -3.55
CA GLN A 319 27.09 -10.71 -2.95
C GLN A 319 28.22 -10.82 -3.97
N GLU A 320 27.90 -11.33 -5.16
CA GLU A 320 28.87 -11.59 -6.23
C GLU A 320 28.84 -10.54 -7.35
N LEU A 321 27.83 -9.65 -7.39
CA LEU A 321 27.73 -8.57 -8.37
C LEU A 321 28.74 -7.45 -8.08
N ASN A 322 29.49 -7.03 -9.11
CA ASN A 322 30.41 -5.90 -9.05
C ASN A 322 29.73 -4.56 -9.37
N THR A 323 28.69 -4.57 -10.19
CA THR A 323 27.92 -3.36 -10.53
C THR A 323 27.29 -2.75 -9.27
N PRO A 324 27.42 -1.43 -9.02
CA PRO A 324 26.74 -0.76 -7.91
C PRO A 324 25.25 -0.99 -7.97
N HIS A 325 24.70 -1.53 -6.91
CA HIS A 325 23.28 -1.93 -6.87
C HIS A 325 22.70 -1.83 -5.45
N LYS A 326 21.38 -1.91 -5.35
CA LYS A 326 20.63 -1.95 -4.10
C LYS A 326 19.60 -3.07 -4.14
N ILE A 327 19.53 -3.88 -3.07
CA ILE A 327 18.43 -4.83 -2.90
C ILE A 327 17.21 -4.04 -2.42
N VAL A 328 16.16 -4.01 -3.24
CA VAL A 328 14.88 -3.40 -2.87
C VAL A 328 14.04 -4.45 -2.15
N SER A 329 14.01 -4.38 -0.84
CA SER A 329 13.14 -5.19 0.00
C SER A 329 12.37 -4.28 0.97
N PRO A 330 11.11 -4.60 1.31
CA PRO A 330 10.42 -3.87 2.35
C PRO A 330 11.16 -4.05 3.69
N THR A 331 11.27 -2.98 4.47
CA THR A 331 11.84 -3.06 5.81
C THR A 331 10.89 -3.78 6.76
N LYS A 332 11.38 -4.14 7.93
CA LYS A 332 10.54 -4.72 8.98
C LYS A 332 9.39 -3.78 9.38
N LEU A 333 9.63 -2.45 9.40
CA LEU A 333 8.58 -1.45 9.64
C LEU A 333 7.54 -1.41 8.52
N ASP A 334 7.97 -1.49 7.25
CA ASP A 334 7.07 -1.47 6.10
C ASP A 334 6.15 -2.70 6.05
N MET A 335 6.59 -3.82 6.61
CA MET A 335 5.82 -5.06 6.68
C MET A 335 4.82 -5.09 7.84
N GLN A 336 4.93 -4.16 8.81
CA GLN A 336 3.98 -4.09 9.92
C GLN A 336 2.67 -3.41 9.51
N ILE A 337 1.58 -3.96 10.00
CA ILE A 337 0.23 -3.41 9.78
C ILE A 337 -0.13 -2.36 10.83
N SER A 338 0.60 -2.33 11.95
CA SER A 338 0.33 -1.43 13.07
C SER A 338 0.44 0.06 12.66
N ILE A 339 -0.35 0.88 13.34
CA ILE A 339 -0.42 2.31 13.04
C ILE A 339 0.91 2.99 13.42
N TRP A 340 1.48 2.66 14.57
CA TRP A 340 2.74 3.26 15.00
C TRP A 340 3.91 2.91 14.08
N ALA A 341 4.03 1.66 13.63
CA ALA A 341 5.04 1.29 12.64
C ALA A 341 4.88 2.10 11.34
N SER A 342 3.64 2.38 10.94
CA SER A 342 3.35 3.19 9.77
C SER A 342 3.71 4.66 9.95
N ILE A 343 3.49 5.22 11.15
CA ILE A 343 3.91 6.58 11.51
C ILE A 343 5.43 6.65 11.47
N PHE A 344 6.14 5.69 12.08
CA PHE A 344 7.60 5.64 12.09
C PHE A 344 8.19 5.52 10.68
N ALA A 345 7.65 4.66 9.84
CA ALA A 345 8.05 4.56 8.43
C ALA A 345 7.81 5.88 7.66
N SER A 346 6.73 6.59 7.97
CA SER A 346 6.43 7.90 7.36
C SER A 346 7.40 8.98 7.82
N ILE A 347 7.81 8.97 9.09
CA ILE A 347 8.82 9.89 9.63
C ILE A 347 10.18 9.61 8.99
N LEU A 348 10.60 8.35 8.86
CA LEU A 348 11.84 7.98 8.17
C LEU A 348 11.84 8.45 6.71
N ARG A 349 10.73 8.26 5.99
CA ARG A 349 10.60 8.78 4.62
C ARG A 349 10.65 10.31 4.57
N PHE A 350 10.08 10.99 5.54
CA PHE A 350 10.11 12.45 5.60
C PHE A 350 11.55 12.98 5.74
N ILE A 351 12.34 12.45 6.66
CA ILE A 351 13.69 12.94 6.90
C ILE A 351 14.66 12.66 5.75
N PHE A 352 14.45 11.58 4.97
CA PHE A 352 15.32 11.19 3.87
C PHE A 352 14.81 11.59 2.49
N ASN A 353 13.59 12.15 2.38
CA ASN A 353 13.05 12.60 1.11
C ASN A 353 12.55 14.05 1.21
N PRO A 354 13.25 15.01 0.59
CA PRO A 354 12.92 16.43 0.68
C PRO A 354 11.57 16.80 0.03
N THR A 355 10.96 15.91 -0.74
CA THR A 355 9.64 16.16 -1.33
C THR A 355 8.49 15.88 -0.36
N ASN A 356 8.73 15.13 0.71
CA ASN A 356 7.72 14.84 1.74
C ASN A 356 7.61 16.01 2.72
N ARG A 357 6.38 16.35 3.11
CA ARG A 357 6.13 17.42 4.07
C ARG A 357 5.69 16.81 5.40
N PHE A 358 6.12 17.39 6.51
CA PHE A 358 5.74 16.94 7.85
C PHE A 358 4.22 16.99 8.07
N ILE A 359 3.57 18.02 7.53
CA ILE A 359 2.12 18.16 7.63
C ILE A 359 1.35 16.99 7.01
N ASP A 360 1.89 16.37 5.96
CA ASP A 360 1.26 15.22 5.30
C ASP A 360 1.24 13.99 6.21
N ILE A 361 2.22 13.85 7.13
CA ILE A 361 2.19 12.81 8.17
C ILE A 361 1.05 13.12 9.14
N VAL A 362 0.96 14.34 9.61
CA VAL A 362 -0.08 14.73 10.58
C VAL A 362 -1.47 14.51 10.00
N GLU A 363 -1.73 15.01 8.80
CA GLU A 363 -3.02 14.90 8.11
C GLU A 363 -3.39 13.44 7.72
N THR A 364 -2.39 12.54 7.68
CA THR A 364 -2.66 11.11 7.40
C THR A 364 -3.31 10.40 8.58
N TYR A 365 -2.98 10.79 9.80
CA TYR A 365 -3.41 10.09 11.02
C TYR A 365 -4.35 10.92 11.90
N SER A 366 -4.35 12.26 11.73
CA SER A 366 -5.20 13.17 12.47
C SER A 366 -5.41 14.46 11.65
N SER A 367 -6.52 15.15 11.82
CA SER A 367 -6.66 16.49 11.24
C SER A 367 -5.89 17.51 12.09
N PHE A 368 -4.98 18.26 11.47
CA PHE A 368 -4.21 19.27 12.18
C PHE A 368 -5.12 20.29 12.90
N ASP A 369 -6.25 20.64 12.28
CA ASP A 369 -7.19 21.60 12.87
C ASP A 369 -7.89 21.08 14.13
N SER A 370 -8.11 19.77 14.22
CA SER A 370 -8.74 19.13 15.38
C SER A 370 -7.83 19.00 16.61
N LEU A 371 -6.51 19.17 16.44
CA LEU A 371 -5.55 19.04 17.52
C LEU A 371 -5.60 20.25 18.48
N ARG A 372 -5.37 19.99 19.78
CA ARG A 372 -5.24 21.03 20.80
C ARG A 372 -3.99 21.89 20.53
N ASN A 373 -4.01 23.15 20.95
CA ASN A 373 -2.87 24.06 20.74
C ASN A 373 -1.55 23.54 21.35
N THR A 374 -1.62 22.82 22.47
CA THR A 374 -0.43 22.16 23.08
C THR A 374 0.14 21.08 22.19
N GLN A 375 -0.71 20.25 21.57
CA GLN A 375 -0.33 19.20 20.63
C GLN A 375 0.27 19.80 19.35
N LYS A 376 -0.35 20.84 18.78
CA LYS A 376 0.16 21.58 17.62
C LYS A 376 1.58 22.13 17.87
N ARG A 377 1.79 22.76 19.03
CA ARG A 377 3.11 23.27 19.42
C ARG A 377 4.14 22.15 19.61
N SER A 378 3.75 21.02 20.19
CA SER A 378 4.64 19.86 20.36
C SER A 378 5.04 19.27 19.01
N LEU A 379 4.11 19.10 18.07
CA LEU A 379 4.39 18.64 16.70
C LEU A 379 5.30 19.59 15.94
N GLN A 380 5.11 20.92 16.07
CA GLN A 380 5.99 21.92 15.47
C GLN A 380 7.42 21.81 16.01
N LYS A 381 7.58 21.63 17.34
CA LYS A 381 8.89 21.40 17.95
C LYS A 381 9.53 20.11 17.43
N SER A 382 8.76 19.02 17.37
CA SER A 382 9.23 17.75 16.85
C SER A 382 9.71 17.86 15.38
N ASN A 383 9.00 18.62 14.56
CA ASN A 383 9.41 18.87 13.16
C ASN A 383 10.76 19.62 13.10
N ILE A 384 10.95 20.65 13.95
CA ILE A 384 12.23 21.39 14.03
C ILE A 384 13.36 20.44 14.45
N VAL A 385 13.14 19.60 15.47
CA VAL A 385 14.11 18.61 15.94
C VAL A 385 14.47 17.63 14.81
N LEU A 386 13.47 17.03 14.14
CA LEU A 386 13.71 16.08 13.05
C LEU A 386 14.56 16.69 11.92
N ASN A 387 14.29 17.94 11.53
CA ASN A 387 15.07 18.62 10.50
C ASN A 387 16.50 18.98 10.96
N GLY A 388 16.70 19.14 12.27
CA GLY A 388 18.02 19.50 12.83
C GLY A 388 18.92 18.30 13.16
N ILE A 389 18.38 17.08 13.26
CA ILE A 389 19.16 15.88 13.57
C ILE A 389 19.64 15.11 12.34
N VAL A 390 19.28 15.54 11.13
CA VAL A 390 19.75 14.92 9.88
C VAL A 390 20.78 15.81 9.23
N ASP A 391 21.99 15.30 9.07
CA ASP A 391 23.07 15.96 8.37
C ASP A 391 23.67 15.02 7.32
N HIS A 392 23.87 15.54 6.11
CA HIS A 392 24.38 14.78 4.96
C HIS A 392 23.70 13.41 4.74
N GLY A 393 22.38 13.32 5.02
CA GLY A 393 21.62 12.09 4.85
C GLY A 393 21.83 11.06 5.97
N GLU A 394 22.42 11.45 7.09
CA GLU A 394 22.60 10.61 8.29
C GLU A 394 21.84 11.16 9.49
N ILE A 395 21.35 10.27 10.36
CA ILE A 395 20.76 10.65 11.64
C ILE A 395 21.89 10.83 12.65
N CYS A 396 22.24 12.09 12.95
CA CYS A 396 23.36 12.42 13.86
C CYS A 396 23.09 12.02 15.31
N ASN A 397 21.82 12.03 15.74
CA ASN A 397 21.42 11.61 17.09
C ASN A 397 20.25 10.64 17.02
N LYS A 398 20.55 9.34 17.03
CA LYS A 398 19.58 8.25 16.89
C LYS A 398 18.61 8.17 18.05
N ASP A 399 19.06 8.40 19.28
CA ASP A 399 18.22 8.33 20.48
C ASP A 399 17.19 9.47 20.48
N LEU A 400 17.63 10.70 20.18
CA LEU A 400 16.72 11.84 20.06
C LEU A 400 15.73 11.68 18.91
N PHE A 401 16.15 11.05 17.81
CA PHE A 401 15.25 10.72 16.69
C PHE A 401 14.16 9.76 17.14
N ILE A 402 14.51 8.69 17.86
CA ILE A 402 13.56 7.70 18.37
C ILE A 402 12.58 8.34 19.35
N GLU A 403 13.08 9.12 20.32
CA GLU A 403 12.25 9.83 21.30
C GLU A 403 11.27 10.79 20.61
N THR A 404 11.75 11.58 19.65
CA THR A 404 10.91 12.50 18.87
C THR A 404 9.86 11.78 18.07
N SER A 405 10.20 10.63 17.46
CA SER A 405 9.26 9.80 16.69
C SER A 405 8.16 9.20 17.57
N ILE A 406 8.52 8.75 18.77
CA ILE A 406 7.56 8.25 19.77
C ILE A 406 6.62 9.37 20.21
N ASN A 407 7.14 10.58 20.48
CA ASN A 407 6.31 11.73 20.85
C ASN A 407 5.29 12.07 19.74
N ILE A 408 5.69 12.06 18.49
CA ILE A 408 4.79 12.30 17.34
C ILE A 408 3.70 11.22 17.30
N ALA A 409 4.07 9.94 17.39
CA ALA A 409 3.12 8.84 17.36
C ALA A 409 2.12 8.90 18.54
N THR A 410 2.59 9.26 19.72
CA THR A 410 1.75 9.46 20.93
C THR A 410 0.75 10.60 20.75
N ILE A 411 1.13 11.69 20.07
CA ILE A 411 0.21 12.81 19.81
C ILE A 411 -0.82 12.44 18.77
N LEU A 412 -0.42 11.76 17.71
CA LEU A 412 -1.28 11.45 16.57
C LEU A 412 -2.24 10.29 16.85
N MET A 413 -1.77 9.24 17.51
CA MET A 413 -2.53 7.99 17.73
C MET A 413 -2.14 7.38 19.10
N PRO A 414 -2.52 8.03 20.23
CA PRO A 414 -2.17 7.55 21.57
C PRO A 414 -2.75 6.17 21.89
N GLU A 415 -3.94 5.85 21.36
CA GLU A 415 -4.64 4.58 21.57
C GLU A 415 -3.96 3.40 20.86
N ALA A 416 -3.15 3.67 19.84
CA ALA A 416 -2.44 2.66 19.07
C ALA A 416 -1.01 2.41 19.58
N HIS A 417 -0.67 2.82 20.81
CA HIS A 417 0.65 2.62 21.40
C HIS A 417 1.06 1.15 21.36
N ASN A 418 2.27 0.88 20.86
CA ASN A 418 2.78 -0.47 20.70
C ASN A 418 4.29 -0.52 20.97
N ILE A 419 4.68 -1.20 22.05
CA ILE A 419 6.08 -1.33 22.47
C ILE A 419 6.92 -2.11 21.45
N ASN A 420 6.32 -3.07 20.73
CA ASN A 420 7.02 -3.83 19.70
C ASN A 420 7.40 -2.94 18.52
N ASP A 421 6.56 -1.98 18.16
CA ASP A 421 6.86 -1.03 17.09
C ASP A 421 8.00 -0.08 17.48
N ILE A 422 8.07 0.30 18.75
CA ILE A 422 9.19 1.10 19.28
C ILE A 422 10.50 0.31 19.19
N ASN A 423 10.49 -0.98 19.59
CA ASN A 423 11.67 -1.83 19.50
C ASN A 423 12.08 -2.02 18.03
N LEU A 424 11.12 -2.17 17.15
CA LEU A 424 11.34 -2.29 15.72
C LEU A 424 11.92 -1.01 15.09
N LEU A 425 11.42 0.17 15.51
CA LEU A 425 11.99 1.46 15.12
C LEU A 425 13.46 1.56 15.53
N LYS A 426 13.79 1.17 16.80
CA LYS A 426 15.18 1.13 17.28
C LYS A 426 16.03 0.23 16.39
N GLU A 427 15.57 -1.00 16.13
CA GLU A 427 16.29 -1.95 15.28
C GLU A 427 16.58 -1.36 13.89
N VAL A 428 15.60 -0.75 13.24
CA VAL A 428 15.77 -0.13 11.90
C VAL A 428 16.72 1.06 11.93
N VAL A 429 16.63 1.92 12.94
CA VAL A 429 17.50 3.12 13.06
C VAL A 429 18.97 2.77 13.33
N PHE A 430 19.22 1.65 14.02
CA PHE A 430 20.58 1.19 14.29
C PHE A 430 21.14 0.24 13.21
N ASP A 431 20.29 -0.30 12.32
CA ASP A 431 20.71 -1.12 11.17
C ASP A 431 20.86 -0.24 9.92
N SER A 432 22.10 0.02 9.51
CA SER A 432 22.40 0.86 8.34
C SER A 432 21.74 0.33 7.06
N LYS A 433 21.69 -0.99 6.85
CA LYS A 433 21.08 -1.60 5.65
C LYS A 433 19.56 -1.36 5.59
N GLN A 434 18.87 -1.46 6.72
CA GLN A 434 17.44 -1.16 6.77
C GLN A 434 17.18 0.34 6.64
N LEU A 435 18.02 1.18 7.25
CA LEU A 435 17.91 2.64 7.16
C LEU A 435 18.13 3.13 5.73
N ASP A 436 19.08 2.54 5.00
CA ASP A 436 19.36 2.86 3.58
C ASP A 436 18.13 2.64 2.67
N SER A 437 17.20 1.78 3.08
CA SER A 437 15.94 1.57 2.33
C SER A 437 15.04 2.79 2.31
N TYR A 438 15.19 3.71 3.25
CA TYR A 438 14.43 4.96 3.33
C TYR A 438 15.14 6.14 2.67
N ARG A 439 16.47 6.05 2.42
CA ARG A 439 17.22 7.10 1.75
C ARG A 439 16.82 7.17 0.28
N SER A 440 16.44 8.36 -0.20
CA SER A 440 16.20 8.57 -1.63
C SER A 440 17.53 8.68 -2.37
N GLU A 441 17.57 8.22 -3.62
CA GLU A 441 18.75 8.37 -4.50
C GLU A 441 19.11 9.85 -4.78
N ASP A 442 18.17 10.77 -4.52
CA ASP A 442 18.38 12.22 -4.67
C ASP A 442 18.95 12.90 -3.40
N SER A 443 19.16 12.17 -2.29
CA SER A 443 19.74 12.74 -1.07
C SER A 443 21.21 13.17 -1.25
N ASP A 444 21.92 12.67 -2.25
CA ASP A 444 23.27 13.09 -2.58
C ASP A 444 23.35 14.46 -3.29
N ARG A 445 22.20 15.05 -3.67
CA ARG A 445 22.19 16.36 -4.34
C ARG A 445 22.30 17.57 -3.43
N LYS A 446 22.28 17.42 -2.10
CA LYS A 446 22.50 18.53 -1.16
C LYS A 446 23.98 18.90 -0.93
N SER A 447 24.89 18.21 -1.58
CA SER A 447 26.35 18.51 -1.47
C SER A 447 26.90 19.41 -2.58
N VAL A 448 26.05 20.02 -3.43
CA VAL A 448 26.48 20.98 -4.45
C VAL A 448 25.54 22.19 -4.42
N VAL A 449 25.75 23.08 -3.51
CA VAL A 449 25.67 24.57 -3.65
C VAL A 449 26.58 25.21 -2.59
#